data_138e4c7db67d9b83dac4173ce14af7b6
#
_entry.id   138e4c7db67d9b83dac4173ce14af7b6
#
_cell.length_a   1.000
_cell.length_b   1.000
_cell.length_c   1.000
_cell.angle_alpha   90.00
_cell.angle_beta   90.00
_cell.angle_gamma   90.00
#
_symmetry.space_group_name_H-M   'P 1'
#
loop_
_entity.id
_entity.type
_entity.pdbx_description
1 polymer ?
#
loop_
_entity_poly.entity_id
_entity_poly.type
_entity_poly.pdbx_seq_one_letter_code
_entity_poly.pdbx_strand_id
1 'polypeptide(L)'
;MHKKQSLFQISKRDTLPLSKALLIRGGILLLALVFCGLITTILTGKNPLSVYATILSGAFGTSRRIGVTFRNVAVLLGISLAVTPAFKMRFWNIGAEGQTMIGCLATTSCMILLGDKVSTPLLIVISLIASLVAGAIWGFLPAFFKAKWNTNETLFTLMMNYIAMQLTSYFIIIWEVPKGAGKIGIINQDTRAGWLPSIGNDFLLPILVVALMTGLMYIYLSYSKHGYEIAVVGESQRTASYAGIKVDRVIIRTMVLSGSLCALMGFLMTSGIDLSLIHISEPT
;
A
#
# COMPACT_ATOMS: atom_id res chain seq x y z
N MET A 1 -55.34 14.82 -14.06
CA MET A 1 -54.34 14.16 -13.19
C MET A 1 -53.30 15.19 -12.76
N HIS A 2 -53.42 15.78 -11.57
CA HIS A 2 -52.40 16.69 -11.02
C HIS A 2 -51.19 15.87 -10.59
N LYS A 3 -50.07 16.02 -11.31
CA LYS A 3 -48.76 15.51 -10.84
C LYS A 3 -48.43 16.24 -9.54
N LYS A 4 -48.42 15.52 -8.38
CA LYS A 4 -47.86 16.01 -7.13
C LYS A 4 -46.41 16.40 -7.39
N GLN A 5 -46.12 17.69 -7.34
CA GLN A 5 -44.72 18.16 -7.33
C GLN A 5 -44.07 17.64 -6.08
N SER A 6 -42.94 16.92 -6.22
CA SER A 6 -42.16 16.45 -5.09
C SER A 6 -41.62 17.67 -4.31
N LEU A 7 -41.86 17.72 -3.00
CA LEU A 7 -41.39 18.79 -2.08
C LEU A 7 -39.86 18.94 -2.09
N PHE A 8 -39.13 17.93 -2.49
CA PHE A 8 -37.65 17.92 -2.58
C PHE A 8 -37.20 17.42 -3.95
N GLN A 9 -36.36 18.21 -4.60
CA GLN A 9 -35.75 17.85 -5.86
C GLN A 9 -34.23 17.79 -5.69
N ILE A 10 -33.64 16.61 -5.91
CA ILE A 10 -32.17 16.43 -5.86
C ILE A 10 -31.63 16.85 -7.22
N SER A 11 -30.92 17.98 -7.27
CA SER A 11 -30.21 18.43 -8.44
C SER A 11 -28.69 18.30 -8.25
N LYS A 12 -27.97 18.02 -9.34
CA LYS A 12 -26.52 18.03 -9.33
C LYS A 12 -26.01 19.43 -9.04
N ARG A 13 -25.25 19.58 -7.96
CA ARG A 13 -24.70 20.88 -7.56
C ARG A 13 -23.51 21.23 -8.49
N ASP A 14 -23.42 22.50 -8.88
CA ASP A 14 -22.27 23.04 -9.56
C ASP A 14 -20.98 22.95 -8.71
N THR A 15 -19.82 22.95 -9.37
CA THR A 15 -18.53 22.86 -8.70
C THR A 15 -18.32 24.05 -7.76
N LEU A 16 -18.09 23.77 -6.49
CA LEU A 16 -17.80 24.79 -5.48
C LEU A 16 -16.46 25.47 -5.79
N PRO A 17 -16.34 26.80 -5.68
CA PRO A 17 -15.06 27.48 -5.73
C PRO A 17 -14.13 26.95 -4.64
N LEU A 18 -12.83 26.84 -4.98
CA LEU A 18 -11.81 26.18 -4.15
C LEU A 18 -11.80 26.72 -2.70
N SER A 19 -11.95 28.04 -2.51
CA SER A 19 -12.00 28.69 -1.20
C SER A 19 -13.15 28.20 -0.33
N LYS A 20 -14.36 28.10 -0.87
CA LYS A 20 -15.53 27.58 -0.15
C LYS A 20 -15.37 26.08 0.15
N ALA A 21 -14.81 25.31 -0.78
CA ALA A 21 -14.57 23.90 -0.58
C ALA A 21 -13.54 23.65 0.54
N LEU A 22 -12.47 24.43 0.60
CA LEU A 22 -11.46 24.36 1.67
C LEU A 22 -12.04 24.77 3.02
N LEU A 23 -12.86 25.82 3.06
CA LEU A 23 -13.50 26.29 4.30
C LEU A 23 -14.47 25.24 4.87
N ILE A 24 -15.29 24.60 4.03
CA ILE A 24 -16.19 23.52 4.44
C ILE A 24 -15.40 22.32 4.94
N ARG A 25 -14.37 21.88 4.20
CA ARG A 25 -13.52 20.74 4.58
C ARG A 25 -12.78 21.00 5.88
N GLY A 26 -12.22 22.21 6.06
CA GLY A 26 -11.56 22.62 7.29
C GLY A 26 -12.53 22.68 8.48
N GLY A 27 -13.73 23.20 8.27
CA GLY A 27 -14.78 23.24 9.31
C GLY A 27 -15.21 21.84 9.75
N ILE A 28 -15.41 20.92 8.82
CA ILE A 28 -15.74 19.51 9.12
C ILE A 28 -14.60 18.84 9.88
N LEU A 29 -13.35 19.07 9.47
CA LEU A 29 -12.17 18.52 10.13
C LEU A 29 -12.05 19.02 11.58
N LEU A 30 -12.22 20.32 11.80
CA LEU A 30 -12.24 20.90 13.15
C LEU A 30 -13.36 20.33 14.01
N LEU A 31 -14.56 20.19 13.47
CA LEU A 31 -15.69 19.61 14.17
C LEU A 31 -15.42 18.14 14.54
N ALA A 32 -14.82 17.37 13.64
CA ALA A 32 -14.41 15.99 13.92
C ALA A 32 -13.35 15.93 15.03
N LEU A 33 -12.34 16.81 15.02
CA LEU A 33 -11.35 16.89 16.09
C LEU A 33 -11.99 17.23 17.44
N VAL A 34 -12.89 18.22 17.49
CA VAL A 34 -13.61 18.58 18.73
C VAL A 34 -14.40 17.37 19.24
N PHE A 35 -15.14 16.69 18.37
CA PHE A 35 -15.93 15.53 18.72
C PHE A 35 -15.06 14.36 19.24
N CYS A 36 -13.96 14.04 18.58
CA CYS A 36 -12.99 13.05 19.05
C CYS A 36 -12.38 13.45 20.40
N GLY A 37 -12.06 14.73 20.58
CA GLY A 37 -11.54 15.26 21.83
C GLY A 37 -12.53 15.10 22.98
N LEU A 38 -13.81 15.38 22.76
CA LEU A 38 -14.87 15.17 23.75
C LEU A 38 -15.02 13.70 24.15
N ILE A 39 -15.05 12.79 23.17
CA ILE A 39 -15.08 11.34 23.44
C ILE A 39 -13.87 10.91 24.27
N THR A 40 -12.67 11.34 23.89
CA THR A 40 -11.44 11.01 24.61
C THR A 40 -11.49 11.52 26.03
N THR A 41 -11.99 12.74 26.27
CA THR A 41 -12.15 13.30 27.62
C THR A 41 -13.13 12.49 28.46
N ILE A 42 -14.27 12.09 27.90
CA ILE A 42 -15.29 11.28 28.61
C ILE A 42 -14.68 9.90 28.96
N LEU A 43 -13.96 9.26 28.07
CA LEU A 43 -13.44 7.92 28.28
C LEU A 43 -12.19 7.88 29.18
N THR A 44 -11.32 8.88 29.11
CA THR A 44 -10.01 8.86 29.80
C THR A 44 -9.89 9.84 30.95
N GLY A 45 -10.81 10.80 31.09
CA GLY A 45 -10.74 11.89 32.05
C GLY A 45 -9.63 12.91 31.80
N LYS A 46 -8.90 12.80 30.66
CA LYS A 46 -7.76 13.67 30.32
C LYS A 46 -8.21 14.86 29.48
N ASN A 47 -7.48 15.98 29.63
CA ASN A 47 -7.72 17.15 28.79
C ASN A 47 -7.40 16.82 27.31
N PRO A 48 -8.32 17.07 26.36
CA PRO A 48 -8.16 16.75 24.96
C PRO A 48 -6.96 17.48 24.32
N LEU A 49 -6.65 18.70 24.76
CA LEU A 49 -5.48 19.44 24.27
C LEU A 49 -4.17 18.75 24.65
N SER A 50 -4.06 18.18 25.84
CA SER A 50 -2.89 17.42 26.27
C SER A 50 -2.72 16.13 25.46
N VAL A 51 -3.83 15.47 25.10
CA VAL A 51 -3.80 14.28 24.23
C VAL A 51 -3.30 14.63 22.84
N TYR A 52 -3.84 15.69 22.22
CA TYR A 52 -3.37 16.15 20.92
C TYR A 52 -1.91 16.61 20.93
N ALA A 53 -1.49 17.32 21.98
CA ALA A 53 -0.08 17.68 22.15
C ALA A 53 0.83 16.44 22.24
N THR A 54 0.38 15.39 22.94
CA THR A 54 1.11 14.12 23.05
C THR A 54 1.21 13.41 21.70
N ILE A 55 0.13 13.38 20.90
CA ILE A 55 0.13 12.81 19.56
C ILE A 55 1.12 13.55 18.66
N LEU A 56 1.08 14.89 18.65
CA LEU A 56 2.01 15.71 17.87
C LEU A 56 3.46 15.55 18.33
N SER A 57 3.71 15.50 19.63
CA SER A 57 5.05 15.25 20.18
C SER A 57 5.53 13.83 19.91
N GLY A 58 4.61 12.87 19.83
CA GLY A 58 4.88 11.50 19.40
C GLY A 58 5.40 11.43 17.96
N ALA A 59 4.81 12.21 17.06
CA ALA A 59 5.18 12.25 15.65
C ALA A 59 6.41 13.14 15.35
N PHE A 60 6.52 14.31 16.00
CA PHE A 60 7.48 15.35 15.65
C PHE A 60 8.38 15.80 16.80
N GLY A 61 8.26 15.23 17.99
CA GLY A 61 8.94 15.71 19.19
C GLY A 61 10.46 15.50 19.22
N THR A 62 11.02 14.62 18.40
CA THR A 62 12.48 14.40 18.30
C THR A 62 12.89 14.13 16.86
N SER A 63 14.16 14.42 16.51
CA SER A 63 14.70 14.15 15.17
C SER A 63 14.48 12.69 14.72
N ARG A 64 14.63 11.73 15.63
CA ARG A 64 14.38 10.32 15.34
C ARG A 64 12.90 10.04 15.02
N ARG A 65 11.96 10.62 15.79
CA ARG A 65 10.51 10.47 15.56
C ARG A 65 10.08 11.07 14.22
N ILE A 66 10.65 12.25 13.89
CA ILE A 66 10.45 12.88 12.58
C ILE A 66 10.90 11.94 11.46
N GLY A 67 12.10 11.34 11.57
CA GLY A 67 12.61 10.37 10.60
C GLY A 67 11.69 9.16 10.42
N VAL A 68 11.21 8.58 11.52
CA VAL A 68 10.22 7.47 11.49
C VAL A 68 8.92 7.90 10.83
N THR A 69 8.41 9.09 11.15
CA THR A 69 7.17 9.61 10.55
C THR A 69 7.32 9.77 9.04
N PHE A 70 8.40 10.40 8.56
CA PHE A 70 8.65 10.54 7.11
C PHE A 70 8.85 9.18 6.42
N ARG A 71 9.50 8.23 7.06
CA ARG A 71 9.64 6.86 6.56
C ARG A 71 8.27 6.19 6.39
N ASN A 72 7.40 6.28 7.40
CA ASN A 72 6.05 5.69 7.32
C ASN A 72 5.21 6.37 6.24
N VAL A 73 5.29 7.69 6.11
CA VAL A 73 4.67 8.44 5.00
C VAL A 73 5.17 7.95 3.65
N ALA A 74 6.48 7.70 3.50
CA ALA A 74 7.06 7.18 2.27
C ALA A 74 6.51 5.78 1.94
N VAL A 75 6.40 4.88 2.92
CA VAL A 75 5.81 3.54 2.71
C VAL A 75 4.37 3.65 2.22
N LEU A 76 3.54 4.45 2.89
CA LEU A 76 2.14 4.65 2.50
C LEU A 76 2.03 5.28 1.09
N LEU A 77 2.89 6.26 0.78
CA LEU A 77 2.98 6.85 -0.55
C LEU A 77 3.37 5.81 -1.59
N GLY A 78 4.35 4.96 -1.30
CA GLY A 78 4.80 3.90 -2.19
C GLY A 78 3.69 2.90 -2.52
N ILE A 79 2.93 2.44 -1.53
CA ILE A 79 1.77 1.57 -1.74
C ILE A 79 0.68 2.30 -2.54
N SER A 80 0.41 3.56 -2.23
CA SER A 80 -0.56 4.39 -2.96
C SER A 80 -0.18 4.56 -4.44
N LEU A 81 1.10 4.78 -4.73
CA LEU A 81 1.62 4.84 -6.09
C LEU A 81 1.50 3.49 -6.82
N ALA A 82 1.75 2.39 -6.13
CA ALA A 82 1.64 1.05 -6.68
C ALA A 82 0.20 0.74 -7.15
N VAL A 83 -0.82 1.19 -6.42
CA VAL A 83 -2.23 0.96 -6.80
C VAL A 83 -2.78 2.00 -7.77
N THR A 84 -2.13 3.15 -7.93
CA THR A 84 -2.59 4.26 -8.79
C THR A 84 -2.92 3.83 -10.23
N PRO A 85 -2.11 2.99 -10.93
CA PRO A 85 -2.45 2.53 -12.28
C PRO A 85 -3.75 1.73 -12.33
N ALA A 86 -4.00 0.87 -11.34
CA ALA A 86 -5.22 0.08 -11.25
C ALA A 86 -6.44 0.97 -11.04
N PHE A 87 -6.39 1.92 -10.11
CA PHE A 87 -7.48 2.87 -9.87
C PHE A 87 -7.74 3.80 -11.06
N LYS A 88 -6.68 4.24 -11.77
CA LYS A 88 -6.82 5.03 -12.99
C LYS A 88 -7.58 4.27 -14.08
N MET A 89 -7.40 2.95 -14.14
CA MET A 89 -8.14 2.04 -15.03
C MET A 89 -9.55 1.71 -14.53
N ARG A 90 -9.96 2.24 -13.36
CA ARG A 90 -11.20 1.86 -12.63
C ARG A 90 -11.27 0.40 -12.22
N PHE A 91 -10.13 -0.22 -12.02
CA PHE A 91 -10.01 -1.53 -11.38
C PHE A 91 -9.79 -1.31 -9.87
N TRP A 92 -10.76 -1.71 -9.06
CA TRP A 92 -10.73 -1.52 -7.61
C TRP A 92 -9.84 -2.57 -6.94
N ASN A 93 -8.52 -2.32 -6.97
CA ASN A 93 -7.55 -3.18 -6.32
C ASN A 93 -7.49 -2.90 -4.81
N ILE A 94 -8.32 -3.58 -4.01
CA ILE A 94 -8.24 -3.56 -2.53
C ILE A 94 -7.17 -4.54 -2.03
N GLY A 95 -6.56 -5.31 -2.92
CA GLY A 95 -5.58 -6.35 -2.64
C GLY A 95 -4.15 -5.87 -2.37
N ALA A 96 -3.90 -4.56 -2.29
CA ALA A 96 -2.55 -4.01 -2.12
C ALA A 96 -1.85 -4.51 -0.84
N GLU A 97 -2.59 -4.65 0.26
CA GLU A 97 -2.09 -5.16 1.52
C GLU A 97 -1.56 -6.59 1.37
N GLY A 98 -2.37 -7.49 0.81
CA GLY A 98 -1.94 -8.87 0.55
C GLY A 98 -0.78 -8.97 -0.43
N GLN A 99 -0.74 -8.11 -1.47
CA GLN A 99 0.39 -8.04 -2.41
C GLN A 99 1.68 -7.62 -1.69
N THR A 100 1.60 -6.66 -0.77
CA THR A 100 2.72 -6.22 0.06
C THR A 100 3.17 -7.33 1.01
N MET A 101 2.22 -7.99 1.69
CA MET A 101 2.50 -9.11 2.61
C MET A 101 3.19 -10.28 1.92
N ILE A 102 2.75 -10.64 0.71
CA ILE A 102 3.42 -11.69 -0.09
C ILE A 102 4.84 -11.27 -0.48
N GLY A 103 5.06 -9.99 -0.78
CA GLY A 103 6.39 -9.44 -0.99
C GLY A 103 7.29 -9.57 0.23
N CYS A 104 6.76 -9.22 1.41
CA CYS A 104 7.46 -9.41 2.69
C CYS A 104 7.78 -10.89 2.95
N LEU A 105 6.81 -11.76 2.73
CA LEU A 105 6.97 -13.20 2.93
C LEU A 105 8.05 -13.79 2.01
N ALA A 106 8.05 -13.43 0.74
CA ALA A 106 9.06 -13.87 -0.22
C ALA A 106 10.47 -13.38 0.19
N THR A 107 10.58 -12.12 0.61
CA THR A 107 11.84 -11.55 1.12
C THR A 107 12.33 -12.29 2.35
N THR A 108 11.47 -12.46 3.35
CA THR A 108 11.78 -13.20 4.60
C THR A 108 12.21 -14.62 4.31
N SER A 109 11.51 -15.31 3.40
CA SER A 109 11.87 -16.67 2.99
C SER A 109 13.29 -16.74 2.43
N CYS A 110 13.65 -15.80 1.54
CA CYS A 110 15.00 -15.72 1.01
C CYS A 110 16.04 -15.44 2.11
N MET A 111 15.76 -14.51 3.01
CA MET A 111 16.69 -14.15 4.09
C MET A 111 16.93 -15.31 5.07
N ILE A 112 15.88 -16.07 5.42
CA ILE A 112 15.99 -17.22 6.33
C ILE A 112 16.67 -18.42 5.66
N LEU A 113 16.30 -18.72 4.39
CA LEU A 113 16.77 -19.96 3.74
C LEU A 113 18.17 -19.82 3.12
N LEU A 114 18.56 -18.60 2.74
CA LEU A 114 19.78 -18.33 2.00
C LEU A 114 20.77 -17.44 2.78
N GLY A 115 20.40 -16.91 3.96
CA GLY A 115 21.21 -15.95 4.72
C GLY A 115 22.64 -16.41 5.00
N ASP A 116 22.83 -17.70 5.31
CA ASP A 116 24.12 -18.29 5.62
C ASP A 116 24.83 -18.88 4.38
N LYS A 117 24.17 -18.90 3.21
CA LYS A 117 24.65 -19.59 2.00
C LYS A 117 25.21 -18.67 0.92
N VAL A 118 24.80 -17.41 0.93
CA VAL A 118 25.13 -16.43 -0.11
C VAL A 118 25.61 -15.12 0.48
N SER A 119 26.40 -14.37 -0.28
CA SER A 119 26.83 -13.02 0.15
C SER A 119 25.65 -12.06 0.26
N THR A 120 25.71 -11.13 1.21
CA THR A 120 24.63 -10.15 1.46
C THR A 120 24.18 -9.38 0.22
N PRO A 121 25.07 -8.87 -0.68
CA PRO A 121 24.61 -8.18 -1.89
C PRO A 121 23.81 -9.09 -2.84
N LEU A 122 24.26 -10.34 -3.00
CA LEU A 122 23.56 -11.31 -3.83
C LEU A 122 22.21 -11.69 -3.23
N LEU A 123 22.14 -11.85 -1.91
CA LEU A 123 20.90 -12.13 -1.19
C LEU A 123 19.88 -11.00 -1.35
N ILE A 124 20.31 -9.73 -1.29
CA ILE A 124 19.44 -8.56 -1.52
C ILE A 124 18.84 -8.63 -2.93
N VAL A 125 19.65 -8.91 -3.96
CA VAL A 125 19.16 -9.01 -5.33
C VAL A 125 18.19 -10.18 -5.51
N ILE A 126 18.50 -11.35 -4.95
CA ILE A 126 17.62 -12.53 -4.99
C ILE A 126 16.29 -12.22 -4.28
N SER A 127 16.33 -11.64 -3.11
CA SER A 127 15.14 -11.27 -2.32
C SER A 127 14.27 -10.24 -3.04
N LEU A 128 14.90 -9.25 -3.68
CA LEU A 128 14.19 -8.25 -4.49
C LEU A 128 13.47 -8.92 -5.68
N ILE A 129 14.17 -9.76 -6.44
CA ILE A 129 13.58 -10.46 -7.60
C ILE A 129 12.46 -11.39 -7.14
N ALA A 130 12.68 -12.16 -6.07
CA ALA A 130 11.67 -13.07 -5.52
C ALA A 130 10.42 -12.31 -5.06
N SER A 131 10.58 -11.18 -4.39
CA SER A 131 9.49 -10.31 -3.96
C SER A 131 8.71 -9.76 -5.16
N LEU A 132 9.38 -9.20 -6.17
CA LEU A 132 8.73 -8.67 -7.37
C LEU A 132 7.95 -9.74 -8.12
N VAL A 133 8.51 -10.93 -8.29
CA VAL A 133 7.86 -12.07 -8.96
C VAL A 133 6.66 -12.55 -8.15
N ALA A 134 6.79 -12.70 -6.83
CA ALA A 134 5.69 -13.12 -5.96
C ALA A 134 4.52 -12.13 -6.01
N GLY A 135 4.80 -10.83 -5.96
CA GLY A 135 3.79 -9.79 -6.11
C GLY A 135 3.17 -9.73 -7.51
N ALA A 136 3.97 -9.96 -8.56
CA ALA A 136 3.48 -10.08 -9.93
C ALA A 136 2.47 -11.21 -10.07
N ILE A 137 2.78 -12.40 -9.55
CA ILE A 137 1.89 -13.57 -9.55
C ILE A 137 0.62 -13.26 -8.76
N TRP A 138 0.76 -12.65 -7.57
CA TRP A 138 -0.38 -12.32 -6.71
C TRP A 138 -1.31 -11.29 -7.35
N GLY A 139 -0.76 -10.30 -8.05
CA GLY A 139 -1.53 -9.32 -8.83
C GLY A 139 -2.12 -9.88 -10.13
N PHE A 140 -1.44 -10.86 -10.75
CA PHE A 140 -1.92 -11.53 -11.96
C PHE A 140 -3.22 -12.29 -11.74
N LEU A 141 -3.37 -13.00 -10.61
CA LEU A 141 -4.53 -13.84 -10.35
C LEU A 141 -5.86 -13.09 -10.49
N PRO A 142 -6.15 -12.02 -9.71
CA PRO A 142 -7.42 -11.29 -9.83
C PRO A 142 -7.62 -10.67 -11.22
N ALA A 143 -6.53 -10.23 -11.86
CA ALA A 143 -6.58 -9.65 -13.19
C ALA A 143 -6.96 -10.67 -14.25
N PHE A 144 -6.42 -11.87 -14.18
CA PHE A 144 -6.74 -12.96 -15.09
C PHE A 144 -8.22 -13.38 -15.00
N PHE A 145 -8.71 -13.55 -13.77
CA PHE A 145 -10.13 -13.91 -13.56
C PHE A 145 -11.06 -12.77 -14.00
N LYS A 146 -10.68 -11.51 -13.78
CA LYS A 146 -11.43 -10.35 -14.28
C LYS A 146 -11.45 -10.30 -15.80
N ALA A 147 -10.30 -10.45 -16.44
CA ALA A 147 -10.18 -10.39 -17.89
C ALA A 147 -10.96 -11.51 -18.59
N LYS A 148 -10.89 -12.74 -18.06
CA LYS A 148 -11.48 -13.91 -18.74
C LYS A 148 -12.95 -14.14 -18.40
N TRP A 149 -13.38 -13.91 -17.15
CA TRP A 149 -14.73 -14.21 -16.68
C TRP A 149 -15.49 -12.99 -16.12
N ASN A 150 -14.91 -11.81 -16.25
CA ASN A 150 -15.50 -10.56 -15.74
C ASN A 150 -15.96 -10.65 -14.27
N THR A 151 -15.17 -11.34 -13.43
CA THR A 151 -15.42 -11.47 -12.00
C THR A 151 -15.39 -10.11 -11.29
N ASN A 152 -15.99 -10.04 -10.09
CA ASN A 152 -15.91 -8.83 -9.26
C ASN A 152 -14.49 -8.71 -8.69
N GLU A 153 -13.73 -7.73 -9.20
CA GLU A 153 -12.34 -7.48 -8.83
C GLU A 153 -12.17 -7.08 -7.37
N THR A 154 -13.11 -6.30 -6.83
CA THR A 154 -13.07 -5.82 -5.45
C THR A 154 -13.16 -6.98 -4.46
N LEU A 155 -14.14 -7.86 -4.67
CA LEU A 155 -14.35 -9.02 -3.82
C LEU A 155 -13.19 -10.01 -3.94
N PHE A 156 -12.72 -10.24 -5.18
CA PHE A 156 -11.62 -11.18 -5.41
C PHE A 156 -10.32 -10.70 -4.76
N THR A 157 -9.96 -9.43 -4.94
CA THR A 157 -8.74 -8.86 -4.33
C THR A 157 -8.82 -8.80 -2.81
N LEU A 158 -10.00 -8.56 -2.24
CA LEU A 158 -10.23 -8.62 -0.79
C LEU A 158 -10.02 -10.05 -0.24
N MET A 159 -10.56 -11.07 -0.92
CA MET A 159 -10.33 -12.47 -0.53
C MET A 159 -8.84 -12.84 -0.60
N MET A 160 -8.13 -12.36 -1.61
CA MET A 160 -6.68 -12.57 -1.73
C MET A 160 -5.90 -11.96 -0.56
N ASN A 161 -6.36 -10.86 0.04
CA ASN A 161 -5.74 -10.31 1.26
C ASN A 161 -5.84 -11.31 2.42
N TYR A 162 -7.03 -11.87 2.67
CA TYR A 162 -7.19 -12.86 3.75
C TYR A 162 -6.34 -14.11 3.53
N ILE A 163 -6.22 -14.56 2.29
CA ILE A 163 -5.33 -15.69 1.96
C ILE A 163 -3.86 -15.32 2.24
N ALA A 164 -3.44 -14.11 1.87
CA ALA A 164 -2.07 -13.63 2.15
C ALA A 164 -1.79 -13.54 3.66
N MET A 165 -2.76 -13.02 4.44
CA MET A 165 -2.65 -12.96 5.91
C MET A 165 -2.49 -14.35 6.52
N GLN A 166 -3.34 -15.30 6.13
CA GLN A 166 -3.26 -16.67 6.66
C GLN A 166 -1.97 -17.37 6.24
N LEU A 167 -1.54 -17.18 5.00
CA LEU A 167 -0.27 -17.72 4.52
C LEU A 167 0.91 -17.15 5.31
N THR A 168 0.93 -15.84 5.52
CA THR A 168 1.97 -15.18 6.31
C THR A 168 1.97 -15.67 7.77
N SER A 169 0.80 -15.78 8.39
CA SER A 169 0.65 -16.31 9.76
C SER A 169 1.15 -17.75 9.88
N TYR A 170 0.86 -18.59 8.89
CA TYR A 170 1.35 -19.96 8.84
C TYR A 170 2.88 -20.04 8.82
N PHE A 171 3.53 -19.21 8.00
CA PHE A 171 5.00 -19.18 7.94
C PHE A 171 5.62 -18.56 9.19
N ILE A 172 4.95 -17.60 9.85
CA ILE A 172 5.40 -17.06 11.14
C ILE A 172 5.47 -18.19 12.17
N ILE A 173 4.45 -19.06 12.26
CA ILE A 173 4.43 -20.20 13.18
C ILE A 173 5.57 -21.20 12.88
N ILE A 174 5.89 -21.41 11.59
CA ILE A 174 7.00 -22.30 11.21
C ILE A 174 8.35 -21.73 11.64
N TRP A 175 8.55 -20.42 11.48
CA TRP A 175 9.84 -19.74 11.68
C TRP A 175 9.97 -19.04 13.04
N GLU A 176 8.97 -19.11 13.90
CA GLU A 176 9.02 -18.48 15.23
C GLU A 176 10.18 -19.01 16.10
N VAL A 177 10.85 -18.08 16.78
CA VAL A 177 11.92 -18.38 17.72
C VAL A 177 11.76 -17.43 18.94
N PRO A 178 11.63 -17.98 20.16
CA PRO A 178 11.44 -19.41 20.52
C PRO A 178 10.06 -19.92 20.08
N LYS A 179 9.91 -21.24 19.97
CA LYS A 179 8.64 -21.88 19.61
C LYS A 179 7.52 -21.48 20.57
N GLY A 180 6.34 -21.15 20.06
CA GLY A 180 5.19 -20.66 20.83
C GLY A 180 5.21 -19.15 21.09
N ALA A 181 6.21 -18.42 20.56
CA ALA A 181 6.28 -16.97 20.74
C ALA A 181 5.29 -16.18 19.85
N GLY A 182 4.76 -16.83 18.80
CA GLY A 182 3.86 -16.21 17.82
C GLY A 182 4.53 -15.11 16.98
N LYS A 183 5.86 -15.01 17.00
CA LYS A 183 6.61 -13.99 16.31
C LYS A 183 7.98 -14.48 15.82
N ILE A 184 8.38 -13.98 14.67
CA ILE A 184 9.76 -14.08 14.18
C ILE A 184 10.51 -12.89 14.75
N GLY A 185 11.63 -13.11 15.45
CA GLY A 185 12.51 -12.04 15.92
C GLY A 185 13.11 -11.23 14.75
N ILE A 186 14.11 -10.41 15.04
CA ILE A 186 14.85 -9.70 13.99
C ILE A 186 15.60 -10.75 13.15
N ILE A 187 15.33 -10.76 11.84
CA ILE A 187 15.87 -11.75 10.91
C ILE A 187 17.36 -11.48 10.71
N ASN A 188 18.20 -12.52 10.85
CA ASN A 188 19.65 -12.45 10.64
C ASN A 188 20.34 -11.33 11.46
N GLN A 189 19.96 -11.17 12.74
CA GLN A 189 20.47 -10.09 13.61
C GLN A 189 21.99 -10.11 13.72
N ASP A 190 22.61 -11.29 13.80
CA ASP A 190 24.06 -11.43 13.99
C ASP A 190 24.85 -11.21 12.70
N THR A 191 24.35 -11.72 11.59
CA THR A 191 25.03 -11.67 10.27
C THR A 191 24.66 -10.47 9.43
N ARG A 192 23.53 -9.81 9.71
CA ARG A 192 22.90 -8.76 8.90
C ARG A 192 22.70 -9.15 7.45
N ALA A 193 22.60 -10.46 7.16
CA ALA A 193 22.44 -10.98 5.81
C ALA A 193 21.08 -10.57 5.22
N GLY A 194 21.11 -9.92 4.06
CA GLY A 194 19.92 -9.41 3.38
C GLY A 194 19.42 -8.05 3.87
N TRP A 195 20.09 -7.40 4.82
CA TRP A 195 19.75 -6.04 5.25
C TRP A 195 20.23 -5.03 4.21
N LEU A 196 19.38 -4.05 3.92
CA LEU A 196 19.78 -2.94 3.06
C LEU A 196 20.82 -2.04 3.75
N PRO A 197 21.82 -1.53 3.02
CA PRO A 197 22.82 -0.65 3.58
C PRO A 197 22.18 0.65 4.08
N SER A 198 22.55 1.08 5.28
CA SER A 198 22.16 2.39 5.80
C SER A 198 22.97 3.49 5.10
N ILE A 199 22.29 4.37 4.36
CA ILE A 199 22.89 5.53 3.71
C ILE A 199 22.67 6.75 4.61
N GLY A 200 23.63 7.04 5.46
CA GLY A 200 23.58 8.17 6.40
C GLY A 200 22.65 7.93 7.59
N ASN A 201 21.35 7.74 7.34
CA ASN A 201 20.33 7.37 8.32
C ASN A 201 19.50 6.20 7.81
N ASP A 202 19.03 5.33 8.71
CA ASP A 202 18.22 4.15 8.39
C ASP A 202 16.90 4.47 7.68
N PHE A 203 16.48 5.73 7.69
CA PHE A 203 15.23 6.21 7.10
C PHE A 203 15.38 6.70 5.65
N LEU A 204 16.59 7.04 5.21
CA LEU A 204 16.80 7.79 3.96
C LEU A 204 16.58 6.91 2.72
N LEU A 205 17.05 5.66 2.74
CA LEU A 205 16.98 4.77 1.57
C LEU A 205 15.53 4.48 1.13
N PRO A 206 14.59 4.08 2.01
CA PRO A 206 13.18 3.91 1.63
C PRO A 206 12.56 5.19 1.06
N ILE A 207 12.87 6.35 1.64
CA ILE A 207 12.37 7.65 1.16
C ILE A 207 12.87 7.95 -0.26
N LEU A 208 14.16 7.71 -0.54
CA LEU A 208 14.76 7.92 -1.86
C LEU A 208 14.17 6.98 -2.91
N VAL A 209 13.98 5.69 -2.56
CA VAL A 209 13.37 4.71 -3.48
C VAL A 209 11.95 5.13 -3.83
N VAL A 210 11.16 5.56 -2.86
CA VAL A 210 9.77 6.02 -3.10
C VAL A 210 9.74 7.33 -3.88
N ALA A 211 10.65 8.26 -3.62
CA ALA A 211 10.77 9.49 -4.40
C ALA A 211 11.11 9.19 -5.87
N LEU A 212 12.06 8.28 -6.12
CA LEU A 212 12.38 7.80 -7.47
C LEU A 212 11.17 7.12 -8.12
N MET A 213 10.49 6.24 -7.38
CA MET A 213 9.27 5.57 -7.84
C MET A 213 8.17 6.58 -8.20
N THR A 214 8.03 7.68 -7.45
CA THR A 214 7.08 8.76 -7.75
C THR A 214 7.38 9.39 -9.10
N GLY A 215 8.63 9.77 -9.36
CA GLY A 215 9.06 10.34 -10.64
C GLY A 215 8.85 9.37 -11.81
N LEU A 216 9.26 8.11 -11.65
CA LEU A 216 9.08 7.07 -12.66
C LEU A 216 7.60 6.78 -12.94
N MET A 217 6.75 6.72 -11.91
CA MET A 217 5.31 6.51 -12.08
C MET A 217 4.64 7.68 -12.79
N TYR A 218 5.04 8.91 -12.48
CA TYR A 218 4.55 10.10 -13.19
C TYR A 218 4.89 10.04 -14.69
N ILE A 219 6.15 9.76 -15.03
CA ILE A 219 6.61 9.61 -16.42
C ILE A 219 5.85 8.46 -17.10
N TYR A 220 5.74 7.31 -16.44
CA TYR A 220 5.06 6.14 -16.96
C TYR A 220 3.58 6.41 -17.28
N LEU A 221 2.82 6.99 -16.35
CA LEU A 221 1.40 7.23 -16.53
C LEU A 221 1.08 8.39 -17.50
N SER A 222 2.01 9.37 -17.65
CA SER A 222 1.79 10.55 -18.46
C SER A 222 2.32 10.40 -19.89
N TYR A 223 3.43 9.70 -20.09
CA TYR A 223 4.15 9.69 -21.36
C TYR A 223 4.27 8.31 -22.02
N SER A 224 3.90 7.20 -21.33
CA SER A 224 3.98 5.88 -21.95
C SER A 224 2.71 5.51 -22.71
N LYS A 225 2.87 4.66 -23.74
CA LYS A 225 1.73 4.07 -24.47
C LYS A 225 0.78 3.34 -23.53
N HIS A 226 1.32 2.59 -22.57
CA HIS A 226 0.51 1.83 -21.60
C HIS A 226 -0.24 2.76 -20.63
N GLY A 227 0.35 3.89 -20.21
CA GLY A 227 -0.33 4.91 -19.42
C GLY A 227 -1.53 5.54 -20.15
N TYR A 228 -1.40 5.75 -21.46
CA TYR A 228 -2.51 6.16 -22.31
C TYR A 228 -3.60 5.07 -22.40
N GLU A 229 -3.22 3.81 -22.68
CA GLU A 229 -4.17 2.68 -22.72
C GLU A 229 -4.94 2.53 -21.39
N ILE A 230 -4.27 2.67 -20.24
CA ILE A 230 -4.88 2.68 -18.90
C ILE A 230 -5.94 3.77 -18.78
N ALA A 231 -5.62 5.00 -19.22
CA ALA A 231 -6.55 6.12 -19.15
C ALA A 231 -7.80 5.88 -20.02
N VAL A 232 -7.62 5.43 -21.26
CA VAL A 232 -8.74 5.14 -22.20
C VAL A 232 -9.63 4.01 -21.69
N VAL A 233 -9.02 2.91 -21.17
CA VAL A 233 -9.78 1.79 -20.56
C VAL A 233 -10.56 2.27 -19.33
N GLY A 234 -9.97 3.18 -18.54
CA GLY A 234 -10.62 3.77 -17.37
C GLY A 234 -11.80 4.68 -17.70
N GLU A 235 -11.80 5.33 -18.87
CA GLU A 235 -12.96 6.10 -19.33
C GLU A 235 -14.09 5.18 -19.82
N SER A 236 -13.77 4.27 -20.71
CA SER A 236 -14.74 3.31 -21.25
C SER A 236 -14.04 2.10 -21.88
N GLN A 237 -14.27 0.91 -21.33
CA GLN A 237 -13.75 -0.34 -21.89
C GLN A 237 -14.28 -0.61 -23.31
N ARG A 238 -15.54 -0.23 -23.60
CA ARG A 238 -16.13 -0.36 -24.93
C ARG A 238 -15.42 0.53 -25.94
N THR A 239 -15.22 1.80 -25.61
CA THR A 239 -14.52 2.76 -26.47
C THR A 239 -13.07 2.33 -26.72
N ALA A 240 -12.38 1.83 -25.67
CA ALA A 240 -11.04 1.27 -25.81
C ALA A 240 -11.00 0.11 -26.81
N SER A 241 -11.97 -0.82 -26.75
CA SER A 241 -12.06 -1.95 -27.66
C SER A 241 -12.32 -1.50 -29.11
N TYR A 242 -13.17 -0.49 -29.33
CA TYR A 242 -13.39 0.09 -30.67
C TYR A 242 -12.13 0.76 -31.22
N ALA A 243 -11.30 1.35 -30.36
CA ALA A 243 -10.01 1.91 -30.75
C ALA A 243 -8.91 0.86 -30.95
N GLY A 244 -9.23 -0.45 -30.90
CA GLY A 244 -8.30 -1.55 -31.11
C GLY A 244 -7.42 -1.89 -29.89
N ILE A 245 -7.71 -1.32 -28.72
CA ILE A 245 -6.98 -1.62 -27.47
C ILE A 245 -7.47 -2.97 -26.91
N LYS A 246 -6.54 -3.87 -26.65
CA LYS A 246 -6.84 -5.19 -26.04
C LYS A 246 -7.02 -5.02 -24.53
N VAL A 247 -8.25 -4.73 -24.10
CA VAL A 247 -8.60 -4.42 -22.69
C VAL A 247 -8.07 -5.47 -21.72
N ASP A 248 -8.23 -6.77 -22.02
CA ASP A 248 -7.76 -7.87 -21.16
C ASP A 248 -6.26 -7.79 -20.89
N ARG A 249 -5.46 -7.48 -21.91
CA ARG A 249 -4.00 -7.33 -21.76
C ARG A 249 -3.62 -6.12 -20.93
N VAL A 250 -4.36 -5.02 -21.09
CA VAL A 250 -4.15 -3.81 -20.29
C VAL A 250 -4.43 -4.09 -18.83
N ILE A 251 -5.54 -4.77 -18.51
CA ILE A 251 -5.90 -5.17 -17.14
C ILE A 251 -4.81 -6.03 -16.52
N ILE A 252 -4.38 -7.08 -17.21
CA ILE A 252 -3.36 -8.01 -16.69
C ILE A 252 -2.03 -7.29 -16.46
N ARG A 253 -1.53 -6.54 -17.45
CA ARG A 253 -0.26 -5.81 -17.33
C ARG A 253 -0.28 -4.79 -16.21
N THR A 254 -1.38 -4.06 -16.07
CA THR A 254 -1.54 -3.06 -15.03
C THR A 254 -1.51 -3.68 -13.64
N MET A 255 -2.21 -4.80 -13.45
CA MET A 255 -2.26 -5.48 -12.16
C MET A 255 -0.97 -6.21 -11.80
N VAL A 256 -0.27 -6.79 -12.78
CA VAL A 256 1.07 -7.35 -12.59
C VAL A 256 2.05 -6.26 -12.14
N LEU A 257 2.02 -5.10 -12.79
CA LEU A 257 2.83 -3.95 -12.38
C LEU A 257 2.48 -3.48 -10.98
N SER A 258 1.18 -3.29 -10.69
CA SER A 258 0.68 -2.89 -9.37
C SER A 258 1.13 -3.88 -8.28
N GLY A 259 0.95 -5.18 -8.50
CA GLY A 259 1.36 -6.22 -7.56
C GLY A 259 2.87 -6.26 -7.32
N SER A 260 3.67 -6.12 -8.39
CA SER A 260 5.13 -6.05 -8.26
C SER A 260 5.57 -4.83 -7.44
N LEU A 261 4.96 -3.67 -7.66
CA LEU A 261 5.30 -2.45 -6.92
C LEU A 261 4.84 -2.52 -5.45
N CYS A 262 3.67 -3.12 -5.16
CA CYS A 262 3.27 -3.39 -3.78
C CYS A 262 4.27 -4.33 -3.09
N ALA A 263 4.71 -5.38 -3.77
CA ALA A 263 5.70 -6.31 -3.23
C ALA A 263 7.08 -5.67 -3.07
N LEU A 264 7.46 -4.73 -3.93
CA LEU A 264 8.66 -3.90 -3.73
C LEU A 264 8.60 -3.17 -2.39
N MET A 265 7.43 -2.62 -2.03
CA MET A 265 7.25 -1.99 -0.71
C MET A 265 7.40 -3.02 0.40
N GLY A 266 6.89 -4.25 0.21
CA GLY A 266 7.10 -5.37 1.12
C GLY A 266 8.58 -5.71 1.31
N PHE A 267 9.34 -5.77 0.23
CA PHE A 267 10.79 -5.96 0.29
C PHE A 267 11.47 -4.85 1.10
N LEU A 268 11.14 -3.57 0.83
CA LEU A 268 11.72 -2.43 1.57
C LEU A 268 11.36 -2.46 3.05
N MET A 269 10.14 -2.87 3.41
CA MET A 269 9.72 -3.02 4.80
C MET A 269 10.53 -4.10 5.51
N THR A 270 10.66 -5.27 4.92
CA THR A 270 11.35 -6.41 5.55
C THR A 270 12.86 -6.23 5.58
N SER A 271 13.47 -5.75 4.50
CA SER A 271 14.94 -5.69 4.36
C SER A 271 15.55 -4.38 4.87
N GLY A 272 14.76 -3.31 4.96
CA GLY A 272 15.27 -1.97 5.25
C GLY A 272 14.59 -1.24 6.41
N ILE A 273 13.41 -1.68 6.86
CA ILE A 273 12.64 -0.91 7.85
C ILE A 273 12.44 -1.68 9.15
N ASP A 274 11.68 -2.76 9.08
CA ASP A 274 11.24 -3.47 10.29
C ASP A 274 12.11 -4.69 10.61
N LEU A 275 12.85 -5.18 9.61
CA LEU A 275 13.76 -6.34 9.71
C LEU A 275 13.08 -7.58 10.31
N SER A 276 11.73 -7.57 10.29
CA SER A 276 10.86 -8.56 10.90
C SER A 276 9.50 -8.57 10.20
N LEU A 277 8.78 -9.68 10.29
CA LEU A 277 7.45 -9.86 9.72
C LEU A 277 6.30 -9.45 10.68
N ILE A 278 6.62 -9.11 11.93
CA ILE A 278 5.64 -8.96 13.01
C ILE A 278 4.71 -7.78 12.80
N HIS A 279 5.26 -6.63 12.40
CA HIS A 279 4.49 -5.38 12.28
C HIS A 279 3.52 -5.35 11.08
N ILE A 280 3.55 -6.37 10.23
CA ILE A 280 2.71 -6.47 9.04
C ILE A 280 1.40 -7.20 9.33
N SER A 281 1.39 -8.06 10.36
CA SER A 281 0.24 -8.89 10.72
C SER A 281 -0.53 -8.39 11.93
N GLU A 282 -0.02 -7.40 12.67
CA GLU A 282 -0.77 -6.78 13.76
C GLU A 282 -1.71 -5.71 13.21
N PRO A 283 -3.04 -5.87 13.38
CA PRO A 283 -3.95 -4.77 13.12
C PRO A 283 -3.64 -3.67 14.15
N THR A 284 -3.13 -2.55 13.66
CA THR A 284 -2.94 -1.32 14.44
C THR A 284 -4.26 -0.75 14.93
#